data_fe026046251bd020250185e7fb33d893
#
_entry.id   fe026046251bd020250185e7fb33d893
#
_cell.length_a   1.000
_cell.length_b   1.000
_cell.length_c   1.000
_cell.angle_alpha   90.00
_cell.angle_beta   90.00
_cell.angle_gamma   90.00
#
_symmetry.space_group_name_H-M   'P 1'
#
loop_
_entity.id
_entity.type
_entity.pdbx_description
1 polymer ?
#
loop_
_entity_poly.entity_id
_entity_poly.type
_entity_poly.pdbx_seq_one_letter_code
_entity_poly.pdbx_strand_id
1 'polypeptide(L)'
;MVTNEGDRLLYENVDTTQHIQLVPLASLSEWPGNYRRGAVDAIATSLSRFGFNGAMRVRGGTVYAGNHVLKALRELKTQEEKPPSGVIERDGDWQVPIIIIDHLSEEEATAFAIADNRTSELGSNDNEILSKLLADLRISDLMAFTAYNDDDLAEMLRASPLVEQEVVDAEPLAPEEITDLRVQRGDIWECGEHRIMCGDSASAEDVAQLMAGEKAQLFATDPPYFVDYSGDNRPGEGKDWSHLYNELSTQDAPDFMREVFKNAIAHTEDDAAWYVWHADTRRSIIEKLWEELGVLFHQCIIWAKPVAVITYCTYHYQHEPCIHGWRRGNRPRMADPNATRPKSVWFVDHDGRKTVSGNEHPTQKPLELFMIPMRTHTLPGDIVLELFSGSGSQLMAAENLQRKCRAMELQPVFVDVALRRWEAATGKEAVLAHRRAD
;
A
#
# COMPACT_ATOMS: atom_id res chain seq x y z
N MET A 1 -42.62 15.87 -18.57
CA MET A 1 -42.28 17.27 -18.23
C MET A 1 -43.23 17.71 -17.14
N VAL A 2 -42.80 17.71 -15.92
CA VAL A 2 -43.49 18.32 -14.78
C VAL A 2 -42.47 19.30 -14.19
N THR A 3 -42.67 20.56 -14.48
CA THR A 3 -41.90 21.67 -13.90
C THR A 3 -42.43 21.91 -12.50
N ASN A 4 -41.55 21.75 -11.51
CA ASN A 4 -41.85 21.97 -10.11
C ASN A 4 -41.74 23.49 -9.81
N GLU A 5 -42.86 24.14 -9.58
CA GLU A 5 -42.96 25.58 -9.25
C GLU A 5 -42.41 25.93 -7.84
N GLY A 6 -41.91 24.94 -7.09
CA GLY A 6 -41.44 25.12 -5.72
C GLY A 6 -40.02 25.68 -5.56
N ASP A 7 -39.19 25.56 -6.60
CA ASP A 7 -37.76 25.91 -6.51
C ASP A 7 -37.42 27.37 -6.85
N ARG A 8 -38.42 28.19 -7.19
CA ARG A 8 -38.22 29.56 -7.64
C ARG A 8 -38.24 30.62 -6.54
N LEU A 9 -38.60 30.25 -5.31
CA LEU A 9 -38.83 31.19 -4.22
C LEU A 9 -37.66 31.38 -3.22
N LEU A 10 -36.56 30.70 -3.40
CA LEU A 10 -35.40 30.81 -2.47
C LEU A 10 -34.32 31.81 -2.88
N TYR A 11 -34.39 32.40 -4.04
CA TYR A 11 -33.33 33.28 -4.56
C TYR A 11 -33.74 34.75 -4.86
N GLU A 12 -34.95 35.15 -4.54
CA GLU A 12 -35.51 36.48 -4.97
C GLU A 12 -35.12 37.69 -4.10
N ASN A 13 -34.33 37.56 -3.02
CA ASN A 13 -33.94 38.69 -2.17
C ASN A 13 -32.55 38.61 -1.55
N VAL A 14 -31.59 38.01 -2.21
CA VAL A 14 -30.20 38.21 -1.82
C VAL A 14 -29.61 39.28 -2.75
N ASP A 15 -29.25 40.43 -2.21
CA ASP A 15 -28.37 41.39 -2.91
C ASP A 15 -27.04 40.73 -3.17
N THR A 16 -26.91 40.07 -4.33
CA THR A 16 -25.79 39.19 -4.69
C THR A 16 -24.57 39.95 -5.20
N THR A 17 -24.53 41.29 -5.10
CA THR A 17 -23.37 42.07 -5.48
C THR A 17 -22.35 42.14 -4.35
N GLN A 18 -21.63 41.05 -4.11
CA GLN A 18 -20.40 41.07 -3.33
C GLN A 18 -19.31 41.78 -4.19
N HIS A 19 -19.06 43.07 -3.89
CA HIS A 19 -17.99 43.81 -4.58
C HIS A 19 -16.64 43.55 -3.92
N ILE A 20 -15.63 43.24 -4.74
CA ILE A 20 -14.23 43.25 -4.31
C ILE A 20 -13.84 44.72 -4.06
N GLN A 21 -13.33 44.97 -2.87
CA GLN A 21 -12.79 46.29 -2.49
C GLN A 21 -11.29 46.19 -2.24
N LEU A 22 -10.57 47.23 -2.57
CA LEU A 22 -9.15 47.39 -2.24
C LEU A 22 -9.03 48.20 -0.94
N VAL A 23 -8.35 47.64 0.04
CA VAL A 23 -8.12 48.29 1.33
C VAL A 23 -6.64 48.19 1.72
N PRO A 24 -6.13 49.18 2.51
CA PRO A 24 -4.75 49.14 2.98
C PRO A 24 -4.49 47.85 3.79
N LEU A 25 -3.39 47.15 3.53
CA LEU A 25 -2.96 45.94 4.25
C LEU A 25 -2.82 46.23 5.75
N ALA A 26 -2.36 47.44 6.11
CA ALA A 26 -2.21 47.86 7.49
C ALA A 26 -3.55 47.99 8.25
N SER A 27 -4.67 48.21 7.53
CA SER A 27 -6.01 48.34 8.13
C SER A 27 -6.64 47.02 8.56
N LEU A 28 -6.09 45.90 8.14
CA LEU A 28 -6.62 44.59 8.43
C LEU A 28 -6.03 43.99 9.70
N SER A 29 -6.81 43.23 10.44
CA SER A 29 -6.38 42.45 11.60
C SER A 29 -6.69 40.95 11.42
N GLU A 30 -5.89 40.10 12.02
CA GLU A 30 -6.16 38.67 12.06
C GLU A 30 -7.35 38.40 12.97
N TRP A 31 -8.14 37.37 12.61
CA TRP A 31 -9.18 36.91 13.48
C TRP A 31 -8.56 36.20 14.73
N PRO A 32 -8.85 36.67 15.96
CA PRO A 32 -8.27 36.08 17.18
C PRO A 32 -8.66 34.63 17.40
N GLY A 33 -9.79 34.18 16.81
CA GLY A 33 -10.26 32.80 16.86
C GLY A 33 -9.62 31.87 15.81
N ASN A 34 -8.62 32.33 15.06
CA ASN A 34 -7.97 31.50 14.04
C ASN A 34 -7.18 30.36 14.69
N TYR A 35 -7.77 29.16 14.68
CA TYR A 35 -7.21 27.94 15.27
C TYR A 35 -6.26 27.17 14.32
N ARG A 36 -6.19 27.55 13.01
CA ARG A 36 -5.33 26.87 12.04
C ARG A 36 -3.89 27.38 12.10
N ARG A 37 -2.97 26.45 11.80
CA ARG A 37 -1.55 26.74 11.54
C ARG A 37 -1.28 26.43 10.08
N GLY A 38 -1.08 27.46 9.25
CA GLY A 38 -0.79 27.31 7.82
C GLY A 38 0.70 27.47 7.53
N ALA A 39 1.13 26.92 6.40
CA ALA A 39 2.48 27.09 5.85
C ALA A 39 2.60 28.47 5.19
N VAL A 40 2.91 29.51 5.96
CA VAL A 40 2.95 30.90 5.47
C VAL A 40 4.00 31.07 4.39
N ASP A 41 5.18 30.45 4.54
CA ASP A 41 6.27 30.50 3.55
C ASP A 41 5.85 29.93 2.18
N ALA A 42 5.13 28.81 2.16
CA ALA A 42 4.61 28.23 0.93
C ALA A 42 3.58 29.14 0.25
N ILE A 43 2.72 29.80 1.04
CA ILE A 43 1.76 30.78 0.54
C ILE A 43 2.50 32.00 -0.01
N ALA A 44 3.52 32.53 0.67
CA ALA A 44 4.32 33.64 0.20
C ALA A 44 5.01 33.29 -1.13
N THR A 45 5.61 32.12 -1.25
CA THR A 45 6.24 31.64 -2.49
C THR A 45 5.23 31.59 -3.65
N SER A 46 4.03 31.06 -3.40
CA SER A 46 2.96 31.00 -4.40
C SER A 46 2.47 32.40 -4.80
N LEU A 47 2.28 33.30 -3.82
CA LEU A 47 1.88 34.72 -4.08
C LEU A 47 2.92 35.46 -4.90
N SER A 48 4.20 35.31 -4.62
CA SER A 48 5.28 35.94 -5.37
C SER A 48 5.29 35.50 -6.84
N ARG A 49 4.95 34.25 -7.12
CA ARG A 49 4.96 33.70 -8.49
C ARG A 49 3.68 33.96 -9.26
N PHE A 50 2.53 33.69 -8.64
CA PHE A 50 1.23 33.71 -9.34
C PHE A 50 0.40 34.93 -9.02
N GLY A 51 0.78 35.74 -8.02
CA GLY A 51 0.00 36.85 -7.54
C GLY A 51 -1.14 36.46 -6.60
N PHE A 52 -1.83 37.47 -6.09
CA PHE A 52 -3.04 37.27 -5.28
C PHE A 52 -4.28 37.35 -6.15
N ASN A 53 -4.74 36.20 -6.65
CA ASN A 53 -5.89 36.08 -7.56
C ASN A 53 -7.22 35.83 -6.83
N GLY A 54 -7.28 36.10 -5.53
CA GLY A 54 -8.46 35.94 -4.67
C GLY A 54 -8.81 37.20 -3.92
N ALA A 55 -9.66 37.06 -2.89
CA ALA A 55 -9.99 38.11 -1.95
C ALA A 55 -10.16 37.54 -0.54
N MET A 56 -9.68 38.22 0.48
CA MET A 56 -9.90 37.88 1.87
C MET A 56 -11.34 38.23 2.29
N ARG A 57 -11.95 37.47 3.18
CA ARG A 57 -13.29 37.75 3.74
C ARG A 57 -13.12 38.51 5.04
N VAL A 58 -13.66 39.73 5.07
CA VAL A 58 -13.40 40.68 6.13
C VAL A 58 -14.70 41.20 6.72
N ARG A 59 -14.77 41.22 8.06
CA ARG A 59 -15.84 41.82 8.84
C ARG A 59 -15.25 42.82 9.83
N GLY A 60 -15.68 44.06 9.77
CA GLY A 60 -15.19 45.14 10.67
C GLY A 60 -13.66 45.29 10.71
N GLY A 61 -12.97 45.06 9.59
CA GLY A 61 -11.50 45.07 9.50
C GLY A 61 -10.80 43.80 9.93
N THR A 62 -11.52 42.82 10.43
CA THR A 62 -10.99 41.51 10.85
C THR A 62 -11.15 40.45 9.75
N VAL A 63 -10.08 39.74 9.44
CA VAL A 63 -10.03 38.69 8.39
C VAL A 63 -10.53 37.34 8.95
N TYR A 64 -11.70 36.89 8.55
CA TYR A 64 -12.27 35.61 8.94
C TYR A 64 -11.83 34.43 8.05
N ALA A 65 -11.63 34.70 6.72
CA ALA A 65 -11.01 33.72 5.81
C ALA A 65 -9.87 34.38 5.03
N GLY A 66 -8.72 33.73 4.97
CA GLY A 66 -7.49 34.23 4.38
C GLY A 66 -6.45 34.73 5.39
N ASN A 67 -6.51 34.36 6.66
CA ASN A 67 -5.56 34.79 7.71
C ASN A 67 -4.09 34.50 7.35
N HIS A 68 -3.81 33.34 6.76
CA HIS A 68 -2.43 32.97 6.35
C HIS A 68 -1.98 33.76 5.11
N VAL A 69 -2.90 34.13 4.22
CA VAL A 69 -2.62 35.06 3.10
C VAL A 69 -2.26 36.43 3.64
N LEU A 70 -3.00 36.93 4.65
CA LEU A 70 -2.68 38.20 5.31
C LEU A 70 -1.27 38.18 5.91
N LYS A 71 -0.89 37.09 6.59
CA LYS A 71 0.46 36.91 7.14
C LYS A 71 1.51 36.91 6.05
N ALA A 72 1.33 36.10 5.01
CA ALA A 72 2.27 36.00 3.90
C ALA A 72 2.47 37.34 3.18
N LEU A 73 1.40 38.12 2.93
CA LEU A 73 1.50 39.45 2.34
C LEU A 73 2.27 40.43 3.24
N ARG A 74 2.11 40.36 4.56
CA ARG A 74 2.87 41.16 5.52
C ARG A 74 4.35 40.80 5.55
N GLU A 75 4.67 39.50 5.50
CA GLU A 75 6.05 39.01 5.42
C GLU A 75 6.74 39.48 4.14
N LEU A 76 6.10 39.30 2.97
CA LEU A 76 6.62 39.77 1.69
C LEU A 76 6.87 41.29 1.71
N LYS A 77 5.96 42.06 2.28
CA LYS A 77 6.14 43.50 2.42
C LYS A 77 7.30 43.86 3.35
N THR A 78 7.48 43.12 4.45
CA THR A 78 8.59 43.35 5.39
C THR A 78 9.94 43.02 4.79
N GLN A 79 9.99 42.06 3.84
CA GLN A 79 11.18 41.69 3.08
C GLN A 79 11.50 42.64 1.93
N GLU A 80 10.78 43.77 1.84
CA GLU A 80 10.91 44.78 0.78
C GLU A 80 10.69 44.22 -0.64
N GLU A 81 9.92 43.13 -0.74
CA GLU A 81 9.49 42.58 -2.02
C GLU A 81 8.55 43.53 -2.77
N LYS A 82 8.48 43.34 -4.09
CA LYS A 82 7.46 44.05 -4.89
C LYS A 82 6.07 43.44 -4.58
N PRO A 83 5.01 44.30 -4.58
CA PRO A 83 3.67 43.76 -4.41
C PRO A 83 3.36 42.71 -5.47
N PRO A 84 2.84 41.52 -5.05
CA PRO A 84 2.44 40.49 -6.01
C PRO A 84 1.32 40.98 -6.92
N SER A 85 1.21 40.42 -8.10
CA SER A 85 0.09 40.74 -9.02
C SER A 85 -1.24 40.66 -8.27
N GLY A 86 -2.18 41.56 -8.52
CA GLY A 86 -3.45 41.68 -7.79
C GLY A 86 -3.37 42.50 -6.49
N VAL A 87 -2.18 42.93 -6.08
CA VAL A 87 -1.93 43.86 -4.97
C VAL A 87 -1.34 45.14 -5.55
N ILE A 88 -1.82 46.30 -5.11
CA ILE A 88 -1.41 47.62 -5.63
C ILE A 88 -0.72 48.40 -4.51
N GLU A 89 0.44 48.95 -4.78
CA GLU A 89 1.07 49.91 -3.86
C GLU A 89 0.48 51.30 -4.04
N ARG A 90 -0.02 51.91 -2.96
CA ARG A 90 -0.56 53.26 -2.94
C ARG A 90 -0.27 53.89 -1.59
N ASP A 91 0.22 55.14 -1.61
CA ASP A 91 0.49 55.97 -0.42
C ASP A 91 1.40 55.29 0.62
N GLY A 92 2.36 54.47 0.13
CA GLY A 92 3.31 53.74 0.98
C GLY A 92 2.75 52.46 1.65
N ASP A 93 1.52 52.04 1.29
CA ASP A 93 0.95 50.80 1.74
C ASP A 93 0.43 49.95 0.57
N TRP A 94 0.35 48.61 0.81
CA TRP A 94 -0.24 47.69 -0.14
C TRP A 94 -1.76 47.71 -0.02
N GLN A 95 -2.44 47.90 -1.14
CA GLN A 95 -3.89 47.77 -1.25
C GLN A 95 -4.22 46.35 -1.67
N VAL A 96 -4.98 45.64 -0.85
CA VAL A 96 -5.29 44.22 -1.02
C VAL A 96 -6.79 43.99 -1.25
N PRO A 97 -7.16 43.06 -2.13
CA PRO A 97 -8.57 42.79 -2.41
C PRO A 97 -9.25 42.03 -1.26
N ILE A 98 -10.41 42.53 -0.86
CA ILE A 98 -11.26 41.93 0.16
C ILE A 98 -12.71 41.84 -0.31
N ILE A 99 -13.46 40.96 0.31
CA ILE A 99 -14.93 40.91 0.25
C ILE A 99 -15.44 41.21 1.67
N ILE A 100 -16.29 42.20 1.79
CA ILE A 100 -16.92 42.58 3.06
C ILE A 100 -18.05 41.62 3.36
N ILE A 101 -18.06 41.04 4.56
CA ILE A 101 -19.08 40.13 5.08
C ILE A 101 -19.79 40.70 6.32
N ASP A 102 -19.92 42.03 6.40
CA ASP A 102 -20.53 42.72 7.54
C ASP A 102 -22.03 42.42 7.71
N HIS A 103 -22.67 41.86 6.68
CA HIS A 103 -24.04 41.36 6.75
C HIS A 103 -24.18 40.13 7.67
N LEU A 104 -23.10 39.36 7.96
CA LEU A 104 -23.09 38.27 8.91
C LEU A 104 -22.93 38.83 10.33
N SER A 105 -23.61 38.25 11.31
CA SER A 105 -23.30 38.49 12.71
C SER A 105 -21.91 37.93 13.07
N GLU A 106 -21.40 38.21 14.25
CA GLU A 106 -20.10 37.71 14.68
C GLU A 106 -20.11 36.17 14.80
N GLU A 107 -21.22 35.62 15.28
CA GLU A 107 -21.44 34.17 15.41
C GLU A 107 -21.52 33.49 14.03
N GLU A 108 -22.22 34.11 13.09
CA GLU A 108 -22.33 33.60 11.70
C GLU A 108 -20.98 33.70 10.99
N ALA A 109 -20.21 34.78 11.15
CA ALA A 109 -18.86 34.89 10.59
C ALA A 109 -17.88 33.88 11.18
N THR A 110 -18.02 33.58 12.47
CA THR A 110 -17.27 32.49 13.11
C THR A 110 -17.64 31.14 12.54
N ALA A 111 -18.94 30.85 12.41
CA ALA A 111 -19.41 29.60 11.82
C ALA A 111 -18.96 29.45 10.34
N PHE A 112 -19.02 30.55 9.59
CA PHE A 112 -18.51 30.60 8.21
C PHE A 112 -17.01 30.28 8.15
N ALA A 113 -16.18 30.88 9.00
CA ALA A 113 -14.74 30.65 9.01
C ALA A 113 -14.39 29.17 9.34
N ILE A 114 -15.15 28.54 10.23
CA ILE A 114 -15.01 27.13 10.56
C ILE A 114 -15.44 26.25 9.36
N ALA A 115 -16.58 26.56 8.75
CA ALA A 115 -17.11 25.81 7.61
C ALA A 115 -16.20 25.90 6.38
N ASP A 116 -15.68 27.08 6.05
CA ASP A 116 -14.76 27.33 4.93
C ASP A 116 -13.50 26.43 5.04
N ASN A 117 -12.93 26.35 6.22
CA ASN A 117 -11.82 25.46 6.50
C ASN A 117 -12.20 23.98 6.42
N ARG A 118 -13.34 23.61 7.06
CA ARG A 118 -13.74 22.21 7.17
C ARG A 118 -14.14 21.60 5.83
N THR A 119 -14.82 22.35 4.98
CA THR A 119 -15.23 21.87 3.66
C THR A 119 -14.02 21.59 2.76
N SER A 120 -12.95 22.38 2.89
CA SER A 120 -11.68 22.12 2.19
C SER A 120 -10.99 20.83 2.67
N GLU A 121 -11.13 20.48 3.97
CA GLU A 121 -10.56 19.26 4.55
C GLU A 121 -11.36 18.00 4.22
N LEU A 122 -12.64 18.09 3.91
CA LEU A 122 -13.51 16.96 3.56
C LEU A 122 -13.27 16.46 2.14
N GLY A 123 -12.62 17.25 1.31
CA GLY A 123 -12.18 16.83 -0.02
C GLY A 123 -10.99 15.87 0.06
N SER A 124 -10.87 15.00 -0.93
CA SER A 124 -9.68 14.17 -1.15
C SER A 124 -9.13 14.46 -2.54
N ASN A 125 -7.82 14.31 -2.69
CA ASN A 125 -7.18 14.43 -3.99
C ASN A 125 -7.29 13.11 -4.76
N ASP A 126 -7.53 13.20 -6.05
CA ASP A 126 -7.24 12.13 -6.99
C ASP A 126 -5.71 12.15 -7.23
N ASN A 127 -5.01 11.26 -6.54
CA ASN A 127 -3.54 11.23 -6.57
C ASN A 127 -3.00 10.81 -7.94
N GLU A 128 -3.75 10.09 -8.76
CA GLU A 128 -3.35 9.75 -10.11
C GLU A 128 -3.33 10.99 -11.01
N ILE A 129 -4.40 11.77 -10.99
CA ILE A 129 -4.48 13.01 -11.74
C ILE A 129 -3.46 14.01 -11.22
N LEU A 130 -3.36 14.16 -9.90
CA LEU A 130 -2.46 15.12 -9.27
C LEU A 130 -0.99 14.81 -9.57
N SER A 131 -0.56 13.55 -9.50
CA SER A 131 0.82 13.16 -9.79
C SER A 131 1.21 13.43 -11.26
N LYS A 132 0.30 13.19 -12.21
CA LYS A 132 0.51 13.53 -13.62
C LYS A 132 0.69 15.05 -13.81
N LEU A 133 -0.18 15.86 -13.19
CA LEU A 133 -0.08 17.31 -13.26
C LEU A 133 1.23 17.83 -12.64
N LEU A 134 1.64 17.30 -11.49
CA LEU A 134 2.89 17.66 -10.84
C LEU A 134 4.12 17.27 -11.67
N ALA A 135 4.10 16.10 -12.32
CA ALA A 135 5.16 15.67 -13.22
C ALA A 135 5.31 16.63 -14.43
N ASP A 136 4.20 17.06 -15.02
CA ASP A 136 4.21 18.04 -16.11
C ASP A 136 4.72 19.40 -15.64
N LEU A 137 4.30 19.87 -14.45
CA LEU A 137 4.75 21.12 -13.85
C LEU A 137 6.23 21.09 -13.44
N ARG A 138 6.77 19.93 -13.09
CA ARG A 138 8.20 19.73 -12.81
C ARG A 138 9.06 20.02 -14.03
N ILE A 139 8.61 19.63 -15.23
CA ILE A 139 9.34 19.90 -16.51
C ILE A 139 9.47 21.39 -16.76
N SER A 140 8.51 22.20 -16.30
CA SER A 140 8.48 23.65 -16.48
C SER A 140 8.96 24.45 -15.25
N ASP A 141 9.58 23.80 -14.26
CA ASP A 141 10.05 24.39 -12.99
C ASP A 141 8.94 25.11 -12.18
N LEU A 142 7.68 24.76 -12.41
CA LEU A 142 6.54 25.37 -11.71
C LEU A 142 6.10 24.60 -10.47
N MET A 143 6.51 23.35 -10.31
CA MET A 143 6.12 22.49 -9.18
C MET A 143 6.53 23.11 -7.83
N ALA A 144 7.70 23.74 -7.75
CA ALA A 144 8.20 24.39 -6.53
C ALA A 144 7.26 25.47 -5.96
N PHE A 145 6.35 26.01 -6.77
CA PHE A 145 5.38 27.04 -6.37
C PHE A 145 4.01 26.47 -5.97
N THR A 146 3.83 25.15 -6.01
CA THR A 146 2.58 24.46 -5.69
C THR A 146 2.52 23.96 -4.23
N ALA A 147 3.57 24.18 -3.45
CA ALA A 147 3.79 23.61 -2.12
C ALA A 147 3.99 22.07 -2.11
N TYR A 148 4.15 21.43 -3.28
CA TYR A 148 4.60 20.05 -3.43
C TYR A 148 6.08 20.03 -3.82
N ASN A 149 6.79 18.99 -3.41
CA ASN A 149 8.19 18.77 -3.71
C ASN A 149 8.41 17.41 -4.43
N ASP A 150 9.66 17.11 -4.80
CA ASP A 150 10.03 15.86 -5.48
C ASP A 150 9.72 14.62 -4.64
N ASP A 151 9.83 14.70 -3.32
CA ASP A 151 9.54 13.59 -2.42
C ASP A 151 8.03 13.32 -2.37
N ASP A 152 7.20 14.37 -2.30
CA ASP A 152 5.74 14.26 -2.37
C ASP A 152 5.30 13.62 -3.69
N LEU A 153 5.88 14.06 -4.82
CA LEU A 153 5.59 13.47 -6.13
C LEU A 153 6.03 12.01 -6.20
N ALA A 154 7.22 11.70 -5.71
CA ALA A 154 7.73 10.32 -5.67
C ALA A 154 6.86 9.43 -4.79
N GLU A 155 6.34 9.93 -3.67
CA GLU A 155 5.41 9.21 -2.80
C GLU A 155 4.07 8.99 -3.50
N MET A 156 3.50 10.01 -4.15
CA MET A 156 2.25 9.89 -4.91
C MET A 156 2.38 8.89 -6.07
N LEU A 157 3.49 8.93 -6.81
CA LEU A 157 3.74 7.99 -7.91
C LEU A 157 3.91 6.55 -7.39
N ARG A 158 4.50 6.36 -6.21
CA ARG A 158 4.60 5.07 -5.55
C ARG A 158 3.27 4.58 -4.99
N ALA A 159 2.44 5.49 -4.47
CA ALA A 159 1.13 5.19 -3.89
C ALA A 159 0.00 5.19 -4.94
N SER A 160 0.25 5.68 -6.17
CA SER A 160 -0.74 5.63 -7.24
C SER A 160 -1.15 4.17 -7.44
N PRO A 161 -2.46 3.83 -7.36
CA PRO A 161 -2.87 2.52 -7.82
C PRO A 161 -2.41 2.45 -9.26
N LEU A 162 -1.45 1.55 -9.51
CA LEU A 162 -1.09 1.19 -10.88
C LEU A 162 -2.42 0.97 -11.59
N VAL A 163 -2.61 1.59 -12.74
CA VAL A 163 -3.66 1.22 -13.70
C VAL A 163 -3.87 -0.26 -13.49
N GLU A 164 -5.12 -0.71 -13.26
CA GLU A 164 -5.42 -2.14 -13.19
C GLU A 164 -4.79 -2.77 -14.42
N GLN A 165 -3.51 -3.11 -14.30
CA GLN A 165 -2.84 -3.91 -15.30
C GLN A 165 -3.60 -5.24 -15.23
N GLU A 166 -4.07 -5.67 -16.35
CA GLU A 166 -4.65 -7.00 -16.50
C GLU A 166 -3.73 -7.96 -15.77
N VAL A 167 -4.25 -8.67 -14.77
CA VAL A 167 -3.42 -9.52 -13.89
C VAL A 167 -2.69 -10.52 -14.78
N VAL A 168 -1.38 -10.35 -14.89
CA VAL A 168 -0.53 -11.21 -15.69
C VAL A 168 -0.23 -12.46 -14.87
N ASP A 169 -0.74 -13.59 -15.32
CA ASP A 169 -0.44 -14.90 -14.72
C ASP A 169 -0.48 -15.97 -15.80
N ALA A 170 0.25 -17.04 -15.56
CA ALA A 170 0.20 -18.26 -16.36
C ALA A 170 -0.11 -19.46 -15.47
N GLU A 171 -0.78 -20.45 -16.01
CA GLU A 171 -1.01 -21.68 -15.30
C GLU A 171 0.32 -22.41 -15.06
N PRO A 172 0.68 -22.75 -13.81
CA PRO A 172 1.91 -23.49 -13.54
C PRO A 172 1.80 -24.88 -14.16
N LEU A 173 2.90 -25.33 -14.76
CA LEU A 173 3.03 -26.70 -15.22
C LEU A 173 2.94 -27.68 -14.06
N ALA A 174 2.40 -28.87 -14.28
CA ALA A 174 2.51 -29.93 -13.31
C ALA A 174 3.99 -30.35 -13.17
N PRO A 175 4.48 -30.69 -11.96
CA PRO A 175 5.87 -31.13 -11.77
C PRO A 175 6.28 -32.28 -12.67
N GLU A 176 5.35 -33.18 -12.98
CA GLU A 176 5.55 -34.35 -13.87
C GLU A 176 5.73 -33.95 -15.35
N GLU A 177 5.30 -32.76 -15.73
CA GLU A 177 5.48 -32.23 -17.10
C GLU A 177 6.90 -31.67 -17.31
N ILE A 178 7.68 -31.47 -16.23
CA ILE A 178 9.06 -31.00 -16.31
C ILE A 178 9.97 -32.17 -16.67
N THR A 179 10.28 -32.32 -17.95
CA THR A 179 11.15 -33.40 -18.45
C THR A 179 12.62 -33.00 -18.52
N ASP A 180 12.92 -31.71 -18.51
CA ASP A 180 14.21 -31.07 -18.64
C ASP A 180 14.47 -30.12 -17.46
N LEU A 181 14.66 -30.68 -16.27
CA LEU A 181 14.90 -29.93 -15.04
C LEU A 181 16.22 -29.12 -15.14
N ARG A 182 16.12 -27.80 -15.09
CA ARG A 182 17.29 -26.89 -15.23
C ARG A 182 17.81 -26.35 -13.89
N VAL A 183 17.08 -26.58 -12.81
CA VAL A 183 17.36 -26.08 -11.46
C VAL A 183 18.04 -27.15 -10.63
N GLN A 184 19.04 -26.73 -9.83
CA GLN A 184 19.73 -27.56 -8.86
C GLN A 184 19.67 -26.94 -7.47
N ARG A 185 19.90 -27.73 -6.45
CA ARG A 185 19.99 -27.27 -5.07
C ARG A 185 21.12 -26.25 -4.91
N GLY A 186 20.84 -25.11 -4.29
CA GLY A 186 21.75 -23.98 -4.14
C GLY A 186 21.74 -22.98 -5.28
N ASP A 187 21.00 -23.24 -6.38
CA ASP A 187 20.87 -22.27 -7.47
C ASP A 187 20.05 -21.05 -7.03
N ILE A 188 20.48 -19.86 -7.45
CA ILE A 188 19.73 -18.62 -7.37
C ILE A 188 19.45 -18.13 -8.78
N TRP A 189 18.17 -17.88 -9.07
CA TRP A 189 17.70 -17.38 -10.35
C TRP A 189 17.13 -15.96 -10.19
N GLU A 190 17.38 -15.12 -11.18
CA GLU A 190 16.81 -13.79 -11.31
C GLU A 190 15.67 -13.79 -12.33
N CYS A 191 14.49 -13.33 -11.90
CA CYS A 191 13.29 -13.13 -12.70
C CYS A 191 13.01 -11.62 -12.74
N GLY A 192 13.66 -10.88 -13.65
CA GLY A 192 13.65 -9.42 -13.62
C GLY A 192 14.21 -8.88 -12.30
N GLU A 193 13.38 -8.17 -11.53
CA GLU A 193 13.77 -7.63 -10.20
C GLU A 193 13.61 -8.65 -9.05
N HIS A 194 13.03 -9.83 -9.33
CA HIS A 194 12.83 -10.88 -8.32
C HIS A 194 14.04 -11.82 -8.26
N ARG A 195 14.17 -12.50 -7.12
CA ARG A 195 15.14 -13.60 -6.96
C ARG A 195 14.42 -14.81 -6.35
N ILE A 196 14.71 -15.98 -6.89
CA ILE A 196 14.25 -17.25 -6.34
C ILE A 196 15.44 -18.18 -6.14
N MET A 197 15.52 -18.79 -4.96
CA MET A 197 16.57 -19.73 -4.60
C MET A 197 16.03 -21.13 -4.36
N CYS A 198 16.69 -22.12 -4.92
CA CYS A 198 16.48 -23.50 -4.53
C CYS A 198 17.27 -23.78 -3.26
N GLY A 199 16.68 -23.54 -2.08
CA GLY A 199 17.37 -23.49 -0.80
C GLY A 199 16.57 -24.04 0.37
N ASP A 200 17.17 -24.02 1.55
CA ASP A 200 16.55 -24.42 2.81
C ASP A 200 16.21 -23.19 3.65
N SER A 201 14.93 -22.97 3.90
CA SER A 201 14.40 -21.85 4.68
C SER A 201 14.87 -21.80 6.13
N ALA A 202 15.31 -22.94 6.69
CA ALA A 202 15.92 -23.02 8.00
C ALA A 202 17.43 -22.72 7.97
N SER A 203 18.07 -22.72 6.78
CA SER A 203 19.49 -22.40 6.63
C SER A 203 19.70 -20.86 6.63
N ALA A 204 20.39 -20.36 7.64
CA ALA A 204 20.74 -18.94 7.71
C ALA A 204 21.65 -18.50 6.55
N GLU A 205 22.52 -19.40 6.06
CA GLU A 205 23.38 -19.15 4.92
C GLU A 205 22.59 -18.99 3.62
N ASP A 206 21.65 -19.90 3.35
CA ASP A 206 20.83 -19.87 2.13
C ASP A 206 19.95 -18.60 2.11
N VAL A 207 19.30 -18.26 3.24
CA VAL A 207 18.49 -17.04 3.32
C VAL A 207 19.34 -15.78 3.17
N ALA A 208 20.54 -15.74 3.75
CA ALA A 208 21.46 -14.62 3.58
C ALA A 208 21.93 -14.46 2.12
N GLN A 209 22.17 -15.56 1.41
CA GLN A 209 22.52 -15.54 -0.02
C GLN A 209 21.34 -15.05 -0.88
N LEU A 210 20.14 -15.53 -0.63
CA LEU A 210 18.92 -15.06 -1.31
C LEU A 210 18.74 -13.55 -1.14
N MET A 211 18.87 -13.07 0.09
CA MET A 211 18.63 -11.67 0.44
C MET A 211 19.77 -10.73 0.04
N ALA A 212 21.00 -11.22 -0.15
CA ALA A 212 22.17 -10.43 -0.60
C ALA A 212 22.37 -9.11 0.18
N GLY A 213 22.07 -9.08 1.47
CA GLY A 213 22.19 -7.91 2.33
C GLY A 213 20.97 -6.98 2.34
N GLU A 214 19.94 -7.26 1.52
CA GLU A 214 18.68 -6.50 1.52
C GLU A 214 17.77 -6.91 2.68
N LYS A 215 16.79 -6.06 3.01
CA LYS A 215 15.76 -6.35 4.00
C LYS A 215 14.35 -6.18 3.41
N ALA A 216 13.45 -7.09 3.79
CA ALA A 216 12.08 -7.07 3.30
C ALA A 216 11.16 -6.23 4.20
N GLN A 217 10.25 -5.50 3.58
CA GLN A 217 9.19 -4.73 4.22
C GLN A 217 7.96 -5.58 4.55
N LEU A 218 7.86 -6.74 3.92
CA LEU A 218 6.78 -7.71 4.16
C LEU A 218 7.36 -9.12 4.21
N PHE A 219 7.02 -9.88 5.25
CA PHE A 219 7.17 -11.32 5.31
C PHE A 219 5.80 -11.96 5.21
N ALA A 220 5.54 -12.63 4.11
CA ALA A 220 4.30 -13.36 3.90
C ALA A 220 4.66 -14.76 3.40
N THR A 221 4.13 -15.80 4.03
CA THR A 221 4.59 -17.15 3.73
C THR A 221 3.53 -18.21 4.01
N ASP A 222 3.62 -19.32 3.27
CA ASP A 222 2.71 -20.48 3.34
C ASP A 222 3.52 -21.75 3.63
N PRO A 223 3.98 -21.96 4.90
CA PRO A 223 4.81 -23.10 5.25
C PRO A 223 4.02 -24.42 5.21
N PRO A 224 4.69 -25.56 5.15
CA PRO A 224 4.06 -26.86 5.33
C PRO A 224 3.20 -26.88 6.60
N TYR A 225 1.99 -27.44 6.51
CA TYR A 225 1.03 -27.38 7.62
C TYR A 225 1.29 -28.42 8.72
N PHE A 226 2.29 -29.27 8.57
CA PHE A 226 2.66 -30.33 9.54
C PHE A 226 1.48 -31.21 9.92
N VAL A 227 0.58 -31.46 8.99
CA VAL A 227 -0.50 -32.43 9.12
C VAL A 227 -0.04 -33.72 8.51
N ASP A 228 -0.22 -34.83 9.26
CA ASP A 228 0.13 -36.14 8.76
C ASP A 228 -0.88 -36.56 7.68
N TYR A 229 -0.45 -36.49 6.42
CA TYR A 229 -1.22 -37.02 5.28
C TYR A 229 -0.95 -38.50 5.01
N SER A 230 -0.30 -39.20 5.94
CA SER A 230 -0.12 -40.67 5.86
C SER A 230 -1.44 -41.37 6.17
N GLY A 231 -2.00 -42.08 5.20
CA GLY A 231 -3.20 -42.88 5.37
C GLY A 231 -4.30 -42.61 4.34
N ASP A 232 -5.50 -43.20 4.56
CA ASP A 232 -6.67 -43.13 3.66
C ASP A 232 -7.33 -41.73 3.53
N ASN A 233 -6.76 -40.70 4.18
CA ASN A 233 -7.26 -39.31 4.24
C ASN A 233 -6.56 -38.37 3.28
N ARG A 234 -5.98 -38.85 2.18
CA ARG A 234 -5.27 -38.02 1.20
C ARG A 234 -6.25 -37.16 0.38
N PRO A 235 -6.05 -35.85 0.23
CA PRO A 235 -6.79 -35.08 -0.76
C PRO A 235 -6.31 -35.47 -2.17
N GLY A 236 -7.24 -35.84 -3.04
CA GLY A 236 -7.01 -36.26 -4.42
C GLY A 236 -7.05 -37.79 -4.63
N GLU A 237 -7.44 -38.20 -5.83
CA GLU A 237 -7.68 -39.57 -6.24
C GLU A 237 -6.44 -40.51 -6.14
N GLY A 238 -5.92 -40.77 -4.94
CA GLY A 238 -4.92 -41.80 -4.67
C GLY A 238 -3.51 -41.56 -5.20
N LYS A 239 -3.16 -40.39 -5.69
CA LYS A 239 -1.77 -40.02 -6.09
C LYS A 239 -0.92 -39.80 -4.84
N ASP A 240 0.20 -40.51 -4.75
CA ASP A 240 1.17 -40.38 -3.67
C ASP A 240 2.14 -39.22 -3.94
N TRP A 241 1.90 -38.11 -3.30
CA TRP A 241 2.75 -36.90 -3.38
C TRP A 241 3.84 -36.88 -2.32
N SER A 242 3.94 -37.88 -1.43
CA SER A 242 4.90 -37.92 -0.32
C SER A 242 6.37 -37.79 -0.77
N HIS A 243 6.67 -38.17 -2.00
CA HIS A 243 8.02 -38.04 -2.59
C HIS A 243 8.36 -36.63 -3.01
N LEU A 244 7.36 -35.75 -3.20
CA LEU A 244 7.53 -34.33 -3.56
C LEU A 244 7.43 -33.42 -2.33
N TYR A 245 6.60 -33.79 -1.36
CA TYR A 245 6.45 -33.07 -0.10
C TYR A 245 7.21 -33.81 0.99
N ASN A 246 8.45 -33.42 1.29
CA ASN A 246 9.15 -33.80 2.51
C ASN A 246 8.46 -33.14 3.69
N GLU A 247 7.34 -33.68 4.15
CA GLU A 247 6.70 -33.21 5.35
C GLU A 247 7.55 -33.57 6.56
N LEU A 248 8.07 -32.55 7.22
CA LEU A 248 8.72 -32.69 8.50
C LEU A 248 7.74 -33.33 9.50
N SER A 249 8.22 -34.19 10.34
CA SER A 249 7.39 -34.78 11.38
C SER A 249 6.79 -33.69 12.25
N THR A 250 5.61 -33.92 12.80
CA THR A 250 4.98 -32.96 13.73
C THR A 250 5.86 -32.65 14.94
N GLN A 251 6.81 -33.53 15.28
CA GLN A 251 7.75 -33.35 16.40
C GLN A 251 8.88 -32.40 16.07
N ASP A 252 9.36 -32.40 14.84
CA ASP A 252 10.47 -31.53 14.38
C ASP A 252 10.01 -30.14 13.91
N ALA A 253 8.70 -30.00 13.64
CA ALA A 253 8.10 -28.79 13.13
C ALA A 253 8.39 -27.52 13.96
N PRO A 254 8.33 -27.52 15.32
CA PRO A 254 8.63 -26.33 16.11
C PRO A 254 10.07 -25.85 15.95
N ASP A 255 11.06 -26.74 15.93
CA ASP A 255 12.46 -26.38 15.82
C ASP A 255 12.79 -25.87 14.41
N PHE A 256 12.28 -26.51 13.39
CA PHE A 256 12.38 -26.03 12.01
C PHE A 256 11.78 -24.63 11.85
N MET A 257 10.53 -24.43 12.27
CA MET A 257 9.88 -23.10 12.16
C MET A 257 10.57 -22.02 13.00
N ARG A 258 11.20 -22.40 14.12
CA ARG A 258 11.99 -21.46 14.92
C ARG A 258 13.17 -20.90 14.11
N GLU A 259 13.91 -21.73 13.40
CA GLU A 259 15.00 -21.29 12.55
C GLU A 259 14.50 -20.46 11.36
N VAL A 260 13.39 -20.85 10.73
CA VAL A 260 12.74 -20.06 9.67
C VAL A 260 12.37 -18.67 10.16
N PHE A 261 11.76 -18.55 11.34
CA PHE A 261 11.38 -17.24 11.89
C PHE A 261 12.59 -16.41 12.33
N LYS A 262 13.65 -17.04 12.84
CA LYS A 262 14.93 -16.33 13.10
C LYS A 262 15.52 -15.76 11.82
N ASN A 263 15.51 -16.53 10.74
CA ASN A 263 15.98 -16.08 9.44
C ASN A 263 15.11 -14.92 8.91
N ALA A 264 13.80 -15.02 9.03
CA ALA A 264 12.89 -13.93 8.67
C ALA A 264 13.14 -12.66 9.51
N ILE A 265 13.39 -12.79 10.83
CA ILE A 265 13.73 -11.65 11.70
C ILE A 265 15.04 -10.98 11.25
N ALA A 266 16.04 -11.76 10.86
CA ALA A 266 17.34 -11.23 10.44
C ALA A 266 17.25 -10.44 9.12
N HIS A 267 16.31 -10.80 8.25
CA HIS A 267 16.22 -10.30 6.88
C HIS A 267 14.95 -9.46 6.58
N THR A 268 14.20 -9.07 7.61
CA THR A 268 13.09 -8.11 7.50
C THR A 268 13.43 -6.81 8.20
N GLU A 269 12.79 -5.71 7.77
CA GLU A 269 12.83 -4.45 8.51
C GLU A 269 12.16 -4.60 9.88
N ASP A 270 12.52 -3.72 10.82
CA ASP A 270 12.00 -3.81 12.18
C ASP A 270 10.48 -3.64 12.24
N ASP A 271 9.93 -2.82 11.33
CA ASP A 271 8.51 -2.52 11.17
C ASP A 271 7.85 -3.32 10.03
N ALA A 272 8.46 -4.42 9.58
CA ALA A 272 7.86 -5.30 8.58
C ALA A 272 6.55 -5.92 9.07
N ALA A 273 5.58 -6.03 8.16
CA ALA A 273 4.36 -6.80 8.42
C ALA A 273 4.60 -8.29 8.18
N TRP A 274 3.99 -9.12 9.00
CA TRP A 274 4.15 -10.57 8.96
C TRP A 274 2.81 -11.25 8.73
N TYR A 275 2.76 -12.19 7.78
CA TYR A 275 1.60 -13.02 7.43
C TYR A 275 2.05 -14.47 7.27
N VAL A 276 1.49 -15.37 8.06
CA VAL A 276 1.83 -16.79 8.01
C VAL A 276 0.56 -17.64 7.94
N TRP A 277 0.38 -18.31 6.81
CA TRP A 277 -0.70 -19.27 6.62
C TRP A 277 -0.45 -20.53 7.46
N HIS A 278 -1.50 -21.16 7.94
CA HIS A 278 -1.35 -22.34 8.78
C HIS A 278 -2.62 -23.20 8.81
N ALA A 279 -2.47 -24.49 9.14
CA ALA A 279 -3.62 -25.28 9.50
C ALA A 279 -4.22 -24.81 10.84
N ASP A 280 -5.54 -24.81 10.96
CA ASP A 280 -6.25 -24.34 12.16
C ASP A 280 -5.76 -25.06 13.45
N THR A 281 -5.47 -26.36 13.35
CA THR A 281 -4.96 -27.18 14.47
C THR A 281 -3.50 -26.89 14.85
N ARG A 282 -2.76 -26.12 14.07
CA ARG A 282 -1.31 -25.82 14.26
C ARG A 282 -1.00 -24.41 14.69
N ARG A 283 -1.99 -23.56 14.77
CA ARG A 283 -1.88 -22.15 15.18
C ARG A 283 -1.07 -21.96 16.47
N SER A 284 -1.30 -22.78 17.48
CA SER A 284 -0.64 -22.67 18.78
C SER A 284 0.87 -22.85 18.73
N ILE A 285 1.41 -23.56 17.73
CA ILE A 285 2.85 -23.71 17.52
C ILE A 285 3.44 -22.37 17.08
N ILE A 286 2.82 -21.72 16.09
CA ILE A 286 3.28 -20.43 15.54
C ILE A 286 3.19 -19.35 16.62
N GLU A 287 2.06 -19.26 17.35
CA GLU A 287 1.87 -18.28 18.41
C GLU A 287 2.95 -18.38 19.50
N LYS A 288 3.27 -19.59 19.96
CA LYS A 288 4.33 -19.79 20.95
C LYS A 288 5.70 -19.38 20.44
N LEU A 289 6.05 -19.75 19.20
CA LEU A 289 7.31 -19.38 18.60
C LEU A 289 7.42 -17.86 18.39
N TRP A 290 6.35 -17.22 17.98
CA TRP A 290 6.32 -15.77 17.84
C TRP A 290 6.50 -15.06 19.18
N GLU A 291 5.84 -15.55 20.24
CA GLU A 291 6.03 -15.01 21.59
C GLU A 291 7.49 -15.17 22.06
N GLU A 292 8.11 -16.33 21.89
CA GLU A 292 9.51 -16.62 22.22
C GLU A 292 10.48 -15.70 21.47
N LEU A 293 10.19 -15.40 20.20
CA LEU A 293 11.05 -14.61 19.30
C LEU A 293 10.73 -13.10 19.32
N GLY A 294 9.78 -12.65 20.15
CA GLY A 294 9.43 -11.23 20.26
C GLY A 294 8.56 -10.71 19.11
N VAL A 295 7.89 -11.60 18.38
CA VAL A 295 6.89 -11.24 17.37
C VAL A 295 5.52 -11.17 18.04
N LEU A 296 4.77 -10.09 17.78
CA LEU A 296 3.43 -9.89 18.30
C LEU A 296 2.41 -10.55 17.37
N PHE A 297 1.65 -11.51 17.87
CA PHE A 297 0.39 -11.89 17.22
C PHE A 297 -0.61 -10.76 17.41
N HIS A 298 -1.09 -10.20 16.30
CA HIS A 298 -2.05 -9.10 16.33
C HIS A 298 -3.46 -9.54 15.94
N GLN A 299 -3.60 -10.27 14.84
CA GLN A 299 -4.91 -10.61 14.31
C GLN A 299 -4.87 -11.92 13.50
N CYS A 300 -5.96 -12.68 13.54
CA CYS A 300 -6.20 -13.78 12.62
C CYS A 300 -6.98 -13.27 11.41
N ILE A 301 -6.50 -13.58 10.23
CA ILE A 301 -7.15 -13.35 8.94
C ILE A 301 -7.73 -14.69 8.47
N ILE A 302 -8.91 -14.66 7.91
CA ILE A 302 -9.60 -15.86 7.41
C ILE A 302 -9.84 -15.72 5.90
N TRP A 303 -9.28 -16.61 5.13
CA TRP A 303 -9.72 -16.79 3.76
C TRP A 303 -10.95 -17.70 3.74
N ALA A 304 -12.10 -17.15 3.39
CA ALA A 304 -13.33 -17.89 3.17
C ALA A 304 -13.34 -18.44 1.73
N LYS A 305 -13.21 -19.75 1.60
CA LYS A 305 -13.20 -20.43 0.30
C LYS A 305 -14.61 -20.45 -0.32
N PRO A 306 -14.75 -20.35 -1.65
CA PRO A 306 -16.05 -20.42 -2.31
C PRO A 306 -16.72 -21.79 -2.11
N VAL A 307 -15.93 -22.85 -1.99
CA VAL A 307 -16.41 -24.24 -1.81
C VAL A 307 -15.72 -24.88 -0.62
N ALA A 308 -16.48 -25.61 0.19
CA ALA A 308 -15.94 -26.38 1.31
C ALA A 308 -15.17 -27.62 0.82
N VAL A 309 -14.04 -27.90 1.48
CA VAL A 309 -13.30 -29.14 1.26
C VAL A 309 -14.00 -30.28 2.03
N ILE A 310 -14.44 -31.30 1.31
CA ILE A 310 -15.09 -32.48 1.91
C ILE A 310 -14.05 -33.30 2.62
N THR A 311 -14.19 -33.48 3.94
CA THR A 311 -13.31 -34.24 4.80
C THR A 311 -14.13 -35.07 5.78
N TYR A 312 -13.52 -36.07 6.43
CA TYR A 312 -14.16 -36.88 7.48
C TYR A 312 -14.27 -36.13 8.83
N CYS A 313 -14.55 -34.83 8.77
CA CYS A 313 -14.77 -33.97 9.94
C CYS A 313 -16.25 -33.70 10.14
N THR A 314 -16.65 -33.35 11.39
CA THR A 314 -18.03 -32.97 11.71
C THR A 314 -18.50 -31.75 10.87
N TYR A 315 -17.59 -30.82 10.61
CA TYR A 315 -17.83 -29.65 9.77
C TYR A 315 -16.78 -29.61 8.66
N HIS A 316 -17.22 -29.43 7.43
CA HIS A 316 -16.30 -29.31 6.29
C HIS A 316 -15.57 -27.99 6.32
N TYR A 317 -14.26 -28.01 6.14
CA TYR A 317 -13.43 -26.81 6.11
C TYR A 317 -13.75 -25.95 4.89
N GLN A 318 -14.28 -24.76 5.12
CA GLN A 318 -14.54 -23.74 4.09
C GLN A 318 -13.67 -22.49 4.32
N HIS A 319 -12.59 -22.63 5.06
CA HIS A 319 -11.68 -21.51 5.32
C HIS A 319 -10.25 -21.99 5.52
N GLU A 320 -9.31 -21.06 5.36
CA GLU A 320 -7.93 -21.18 5.81
C GLU A 320 -7.55 -19.95 6.63
N PRO A 321 -6.94 -20.14 7.80
CA PRO A 321 -6.48 -19.05 8.65
C PRO A 321 -5.06 -18.61 8.28
N CYS A 322 -4.83 -17.29 8.42
CA CYS A 322 -3.53 -16.66 8.33
C CYS A 322 -3.29 -15.82 9.58
N ILE A 323 -2.18 -16.03 10.24
CA ILE A 323 -1.78 -15.23 11.40
C ILE A 323 -1.08 -13.96 10.91
N HIS A 324 -1.51 -12.81 11.41
CA HIS A 324 -0.91 -11.51 11.11
C HIS A 324 -0.33 -10.88 12.36
N GLY A 325 0.87 -10.32 12.22
CA GLY A 325 1.56 -9.63 13.30
C GLY A 325 2.81 -8.89 12.84
N TRP A 326 3.68 -8.56 13.78
CA TRP A 326 4.93 -7.83 13.57
C TRP A 326 5.84 -7.92 14.77
N ARG A 327 7.09 -7.48 14.66
CA ARG A 327 8.02 -7.42 15.79
C ARG A 327 7.49 -6.49 16.88
N ARG A 328 7.50 -6.94 18.13
CA ARG A 328 6.93 -6.22 19.27
C ARG A 328 7.51 -4.81 19.38
N GLY A 329 6.63 -3.82 19.48
CA GLY A 329 7.02 -2.40 19.53
C GLY A 329 7.14 -1.69 18.17
N ASN A 330 7.18 -2.42 17.05
CA ASN A 330 7.42 -1.87 15.71
C ASN A 330 6.20 -2.11 14.79
N ARG A 331 5.16 -1.30 14.96
CA ARG A 331 3.94 -1.46 14.16
C ARG A 331 4.22 -1.17 12.67
N PRO A 332 3.81 -2.06 11.75
CA PRO A 332 4.04 -1.85 10.34
C PRO A 332 3.31 -0.62 9.80
N ARG A 333 3.94 0.04 8.84
CA ARG A 333 3.32 1.12 8.09
C ARG A 333 2.16 0.59 7.26
N MET A 334 1.21 1.48 6.96
CA MET A 334 0.22 1.31 5.91
C MET A 334 0.77 1.97 4.65
N ALA A 335 0.67 1.30 3.50
CA ALA A 335 1.09 1.87 2.22
C ALA A 335 0.32 3.15 1.90
N ASP A 336 -0.99 3.15 2.18
CA ASP A 336 -1.82 4.34 2.20
C ASP A 336 -2.52 4.46 3.58
N PRO A 337 -2.12 5.43 4.43
CA PRO A 337 -2.74 5.65 5.72
C PRO A 337 -4.23 6.01 5.66
N ASN A 338 -4.70 6.53 4.52
CA ASN A 338 -6.08 6.97 4.30
C ASN A 338 -6.95 5.90 3.62
N ALA A 339 -6.35 4.83 3.12
CA ALA A 339 -7.11 3.75 2.49
C ALA A 339 -8.04 3.04 3.47
N THR A 340 -9.15 2.56 2.95
CA THR A 340 -10.06 1.69 3.70
C THR A 340 -9.32 0.40 4.04
N ARG A 341 -9.22 0.10 5.35
CA ARG A 341 -8.53 -1.09 5.83
C ARG A 341 -9.23 -2.37 5.35
N PRO A 342 -8.48 -3.36 4.85
CA PRO A 342 -9.05 -4.65 4.51
C PRO A 342 -9.77 -5.27 5.72
N LYS A 343 -10.84 -6.01 5.47
CA LYS A 343 -11.53 -6.79 6.50
C LYS A 343 -10.68 -8.02 6.86
N SER A 344 -10.91 -8.61 8.03
CA SER A 344 -10.21 -9.82 8.47
C SER A 344 -10.74 -11.13 7.85
N VAL A 345 -11.86 -11.07 7.15
CA VAL A 345 -12.38 -12.19 6.36
C VAL A 345 -12.30 -11.83 4.89
N TRP A 346 -11.51 -12.60 4.15
CA TRP A 346 -11.28 -12.41 2.72
C TRP A 346 -12.11 -13.41 1.92
N PHE A 347 -12.95 -12.91 1.05
CA PHE A 347 -13.71 -13.68 0.08
C PHE A 347 -12.97 -13.57 -1.26
N VAL A 348 -12.14 -14.56 -1.54
CA VAL A 348 -11.32 -14.61 -2.75
C VAL A 348 -11.66 -15.88 -3.49
N ASP A 349 -12.10 -15.73 -4.72
CA ASP A 349 -12.37 -16.84 -5.61
C ASP A 349 -11.08 -17.39 -6.23
N HIS A 350 -11.12 -18.61 -6.70
CA HIS A 350 -10.02 -19.23 -7.43
C HIS A 350 -10.04 -18.77 -8.89
N ASP A 351 -9.81 -17.52 -9.22
CA ASP A 351 -9.61 -16.89 -10.54
C ASP A 351 -10.11 -17.70 -11.78
N GLY A 352 -11.32 -18.30 -11.69
CA GLY A 352 -11.89 -19.14 -12.74
C GLY A 352 -11.20 -20.49 -12.92
N ARG A 353 -10.17 -20.82 -12.18
CA ARG A 353 -9.48 -22.12 -12.24
C ARG A 353 -10.33 -23.16 -11.55
N LYS A 354 -10.59 -24.26 -12.27
CA LYS A 354 -11.42 -25.36 -11.79
C LYS A 354 -10.75 -26.04 -10.58
N THR A 355 -11.20 -25.71 -9.38
CA THR A 355 -10.79 -26.36 -8.14
C THR A 355 -11.63 -27.59 -7.81
N VAL A 356 -11.99 -28.39 -8.76
CA VAL A 356 -12.77 -29.60 -8.48
C VAL A 356 -12.14 -30.77 -9.21
N SER A 357 -11.80 -31.79 -8.44
CA SER A 357 -11.55 -33.17 -8.88
C SER A 357 -10.81 -33.28 -10.22
N GLY A 358 -9.53 -33.08 -10.22
CA GLY A 358 -8.69 -33.27 -11.40
C GLY A 358 -7.57 -32.27 -11.56
N ASN A 359 -7.45 -31.28 -10.71
CA ASN A 359 -6.33 -30.34 -10.76
C ASN A 359 -5.13 -30.84 -9.96
N GLU A 360 -4.03 -30.78 -10.61
CA GLU A 360 -2.74 -31.35 -10.27
C GLU A 360 -1.99 -30.59 -9.17
N HIS A 361 -2.54 -29.44 -8.67
CA HIS A 361 -2.02 -28.70 -7.53
C HIS A 361 -3.11 -28.37 -6.50
N PRO A 362 -3.37 -29.27 -5.54
CA PRO A 362 -4.43 -29.07 -4.54
C PRO A 362 -4.15 -27.94 -3.54
N THR A 363 -2.98 -27.31 -3.57
CA THR A 363 -2.51 -26.36 -2.57
C THR A 363 -2.23 -24.95 -3.10
N GLN A 364 -2.41 -24.68 -4.40
CA GLN A 364 -2.13 -23.37 -4.95
C GLN A 364 -3.16 -22.32 -4.46
N LYS A 365 -2.66 -21.26 -3.81
CA LYS A 365 -3.50 -20.13 -3.38
C LYS A 365 -3.68 -19.09 -4.50
N PRO A 366 -4.86 -18.46 -4.60
CA PRO A 366 -5.08 -17.32 -5.49
C PRO A 366 -4.10 -16.19 -5.24
N LEU A 367 -3.67 -15.49 -6.32
CA LEU A 367 -2.72 -14.38 -6.23
C LEU A 367 -3.22 -13.26 -5.31
N GLU A 368 -4.52 -12.98 -5.33
CA GLU A 368 -5.14 -11.92 -4.54
C GLU A 368 -4.86 -12.08 -3.03
N LEU A 369 -4.75 -13.30 -2.51
CA LEU A 369 -4.40 -13.55 -1.10
C LEU A 369 -3.01 -13.02 -0.72
N PHE A 370 -2.09 -12.95 -1.66
CA PHE A 370 -0.76 -12.36 -1.49
C PHE A 370 -0.73 -10.87 -1.86
N MET A 371 -1.58 -10.46 -2.81
CA MET A 371 -1.67 -9.07 -3.25
C MET A 371 -2.28 -8.16 -2.17
N ILE A 372 -3.26 -8.64 -1.39
CA ILE A 372 -3.87 -7.86 -0.29
C ILE A 372 -2.82 -7.38 0.73
N PRO A 373 -1.97 -8.23 1.34
CA PRO A 373 -0.93 -7.76 2.26
C PRO A 373 0.11 -6.86 1.59
N MET A 374 0.47 -7.13 0.32
CA MET A 374 1.40 -6.28 -0.43
C MET A 374 0.83 -4.87 -0.62
N ARG A 375 -0.42 -4.73 -1.11
CA ARG A 375 -1.09 -3.43 -1.24
C ARG A 375 -1.25 -2.72 0.09
N THR A 376 -1.41 -3.48 1.18
CA THR A 376 -1.65 -2.92 2.51
C THR A 376 -0.38 -2.33 3.12
N HIS A 377 0.79 -2.97 2.95
CA HIS A 377 1.99 -2.65 3.72
C HIS A 377 3.21 -2.26 2.88
N THR A 378 3.16 -2.44 1.56
CA THR A 378 4.32 -2.18 0.69
C THR A 378 4.00 -1.21 -0.44
N LEU A 379 5.03 -0.56 -0.95
CA LEU A 379 5.00 0.30 -2.13
C LEU A 379 5.72 -0.38 -3.31
N PRO A 380 5.49 0.06 -4.57
CA PRO A 380 6.30 -0.40 -5.70
C PRO A 380 7.80 -0.29 -5.42
N GLY A 381 8.56 -1.33 -5.74
CA GLY A 381 9.98 -1.44 -5.45
C GLY A 381 10.34 -1.98 -4.06
N ASP A 382 9.39 -2.08 -3.12
CA ASP A 382 9.61 -2.72 -1.82
C ASP A 382 9.81 -4.24 -1.96
N ILE A 383 10.51 -4.83 -1.00
CA ILE A 383 10.87 -6.25 -1.00
C ILE A 383 9.86 -7.04 -0.17
N VAL A 384 9.43 -8.18 -0.72
CA VAL A 384 8.61 -9.19 -0.07
C VAL A 384 9.42 -10.48 0.08
N LEU A 385 9.49 -11.02 1.29
CA LEU A 385 10.15 -12.28 1.58
C LEU A 385 9.13 -13.42 1.66
N GLU A 386 9.36 -14.47 0.86
CA GLU A 386 8.61 -15.73 0.83
C GLU A 386 9.58 -16.91 0.96
N LEU A 387 9.44 -17.70 2.02
CA LEU A 387 10.36 -18.80 2.29
C LEU A 387 9.84 -20.19 1.90
N PHE A 388 8.62 -20.27 1.33
CA PHE A 388 8.00 -21.53 0.86
C PHE A 388 7.22 -21.28 -0.43
N SER A 389 7.95 -20.92 -1.50
CA SER A 389 7.38 -20.33 -2.71
C SER A 389 6.48 -21.27 -3.54
N GLY A 390 6.71 -22.58 -3.43
CA GLY A 390 6.00 -23.58 -4.24
C GLY A 390 6.02 -23.21 -5.73
N SER A 391 4.87 -23.15 -6.36
CA SER A 391 4.70 -22.79 -7.78
C SER A 391 4.81 -21.28 -8.08
N GLY A 392 5.27 -20.45 -7.13
CA GLY A 392 5.58 -19.05 -7.35
C GLY A 392 4.38 -18.08 -7.31
N SER A 393 3.29 -18.39 -6.62
CA SER A 393 2.11 -17.50 -6.58
C SER A 393 2.45 -16.12 -6.02
N GLN A 394 3.29 -16.05 -4.96
CA GLN A 394 3.70 -14.76 -4.41
C GLN A 394 4.69 -14.02 -5.31
N LEU A 395 5.53 -14.72 -6.08
CA LEU A 395 6.37 -14.14 -7.11
C LEU A 395 5.51 -13.42 -8.16
N MET A 396 4.45 -14.09 -8.66
CA MET A 396 3.52 -13.52 -9.62
C MET A 396 2.73 -12.35 -9.04
N ALA A 397 2.30 -12.42 -7.78
CA ALA A 397 1.65 -11.31 -7.07
C ALA A 397 2.58 -10.09 -6.98
N ALA A 398 3.87 -10.30 -6.71
CA ALA A 398 4.87 -9.24 -6.63
C ALA A 398 5.16 -8.60 -8.01
N GLU A 399 5.26 -9.40 -9.10
CA GLU A 399 5.39 -8.89 -10.48
C GLU A 399 4.23 -7.97 -10.82
N ASN A 400 2.98 -8.42 -10.59
CA ASN A 400 1.78 -7.63 -10.87
C ASN A 400 1.71 -6.30 -10.10
N LEU A 401 2.27 -6.26 -8.91
CA LEU A 401 2.26 -5.07 -8.08
C LEU A 401 3.58 -4.29 -8.13
N GLN A 402 4.53 -4.66 -8.96
CA GLN A 402 5.86 -4.04 -9.07
C GLN A 402 6.65 -4.05 -7.75
N ARG A 403 6.45 -5.06 -6.93
CA ARG A 403 7.27 -5.36 -5.75
C ARG A 403 8.39 -6.30 -6.16
N LYS A 404 9.43 -6.39 -5.31
CA LYS A 404 10.54 -7.33 -5.50
C LYS A 404 10.33 -8.54 -4.60
N CYS A 405 10.14 -9.72 -5.17
CA CYS A 405 10.03 -10.95 -4.41
C CYS A 405 11.42 -11.54 -4.16
N ARG A 406 11.69 -11.94 -2.92
CA ARG A 406 12.80 -12.80 -2.54
C ARG A 406 12.20 -14.11 -2.09
N ALA A 407 12.25 -15.10 -2.98
CA ALA A 407 11.54 -16.36 -2.83
C ALA A 407 12.49 -17.51 -2.59
N MET A 408 12.10 -18.46 -1.76
CA MET A 408 12.84 -19.71 -1.53
C MET A 408 11.92 -20.92 -1.67
N GLU A 409 12.44 -21.96 -2.24
CA GLU A 409 11.76 -23.25 -2.37
C GLU A 409 12.77 -24.39 -2.25
N LEU A 410 12.41 -25.44 -1.52
CA LEU A 410 13.29 -26.55 -1.25
C LEU A 410 13.50 -27.45 -2.47
N GLN A 411 12.44 -27.69 -3.22
CA GLN A 411 12.41 -28.66 -4.30
C GLN A 411 12.76 -28.03 -5.65
N PRO A 412 13.82 -28.53 -6.33
CA PRO A 412 14.23 -27.97 -7.63
C PRO A 412 13.13 -27.92 -8.69
N VAL A 413 12.24 -28.92 -8.69
CA VAL A 413 11.15 -28.99 -9.66
C VAL A 413 10.14 -27.86 -9.47
N PHE A 414 9.81 -27.48 -8.24
CA PHE A 414 8.89 -26.37 -7.98
C PHE A 414 9.53 -25.02 -8.29
N VAL A 415 10.83 -24.87 -8.07
CA VAL A 415 11.55 -23.66 -8.53
C VAL A 415 11.45 -23.54 -10.06
N ASP A 416 11.71 -24.63 -10.80
CA ASP A 416 11.61 -24.62 -12.27
C ASP A 416 10.17 -24.34 -12.75
N VAL A 417 9.16 -24.90 -12.07
CA VAL A 417 7.75 -24.54 -12.32
C VAL A 417 7.53 -23.04 -12.14
N ALA A 418 8.00 -22.44 -11.05
CA ALA A 418 7.85 -21.01 -10.79
C ALA A 418 8.57 -20.14 -11.85
N LEU A 419 9.78 -20.53 -12.28
CA LEU A 419 10.51 -19.86 -13.34
C LEU A 419 9.74 -19.88 -14.67
N ARG A 420 9.29 -21.06 -15.09
CA ARG A 420 8.52 -21.23 -16.36
C ARG A 420 7.20 -20.48 -16.32
N ARG A 421 6.52 -20.47 -15.16
CA ARG A 421 5.30 -19.69 -14.96
C ARG A 421 5.54 -18.20 -15.18
N TRP A 422 6.60 -17.66 -14.56
CA TRP A 422 6.97 -16.26 -14.70
C TRP A 422 7.37 -15.91 -16.14
N GLU A 423 8.18 -16.77 -16.79
CA GLU A 423 8.57 -16.61 -18.19
C GLU A 423 7.36 -16.60 -19.13
N ALA A 424 6.44 -17.55 -18.95
CA ALA A 424 5.22 -17.64 -19.77
C ALA A 424 4.31 -16.41 -19.58
N ALA A 425 4.20 -15.93 -18.34
CA ALA A 425 3.35 -14.80 -18.01
C ALA A 425 3.93 -13.45 -18.51
N THR A 426 5.26 -13.27 -18.43
CA THR A 426 5.91 -11.98 -18.71
C THR A 426 6.53 -11.89 -20.09
N GLY A 427 6.77 -13.02 -20.76
CA GLY A 427 7.54 -13.10 -22.00
C GLY A 427 9.04 -12.81 -21.82
N LYS A 428 9.52 -12.73 -20.58
CA LYS A 428 10.94 -12.50 -20.24
C LYS A 428 11.61 -13.86 -19.94
N GLU A 429 12.93 -13.89 -19.91
CA GLU A 429 13.73 -15.08 -19.60
C GLU A 429 14.30 -14.96 -18.18
N ALA A 430 14.20 -16.04 -17.39
CA ALA A 430 14.84 -16.13 -16.08
C ALA A 430 16.32 -16.46 -16.23
N VAL A 431 17.16 -15.79 -15.46
CA VAL A 431 18.63 -15.88 -15.56
C VAL A 431 19.23 -16.56 -14.34
N LEU A 432 20.06 -17.55 -14.53
CA LEU A 432 20.83 -18.17 -13.44
C LEU A 432 21.87 -17.18 -12.94
N ALA A 433 21.69 -16.63 -11.74
CA ALA A 433 22.60 -15.66 -11.12
C ALA A 433 23.72 -16.33 -10.34
N HIS A 434 23.44 -17.45 -9.69
CA HIS A 434 24.42 -18.20 -8.92
C HIS A 434 24.13 -19.69 -8.96
N ARG A 435 25.19 -20.50 -9.07
CA ARG A 435 25.15 -21.95 -8.90
C ARG A 435 26.15 -22.33 -7.82
N ARG A 436 25.71 -23.02 -6.79
CA ARG A 436 26.61 -23.54 -5.75
C ARG A 436 27.56 -24.55 -6.39
N ALA A 437 28.86 -24.35 -6.21
CA ALA A 437 29.84 -25.37 -6.58
C ALA A 437 29.71 -26.57 -5.61
N ASP A 438 29.73 -27.79 -6.15
CA ASP A 438 29.70 -29.03 -5.38
C ASP A 438 30.91 -29.15 -4.42
#